data_2e7a9b3cbd0c5ebf4fef84be081de897
#
_entry.id   2e7a9b3cbd0c5ebf4fef84be081de897
#
_cell.length_a   1.000
_cell.length_b   1.000
_cell.length_c   1.000
_cell.angle_alpha   90.00
_cell.angle_beta   90.00
_cell.angle_gamma   90.00
#
_symmetry.space_group_name_H-M   'P 1'
#
loop_
_entity.id
_entity.type
_entity.pdbx_description
1 polymer ?
#
loop_
_entity_poly.entity_id
_entity_poly.type
_entity_poly.pdbx_seq_one_letter_code
_entity_poly.pdbx_strand_id
1 'polypeptide(L)'
;ENIGSFLAEDDANPMSDVFSFQDGEKSITLRYDLSSPLARFVAQNNQELPSIFKRYAIQNVFRNEKAGNGRYREFMQADFDIVGNVNPAQANAELCNLISSTLLDCGLKKDQFTINISNRKIVQGLIDDLKISEDKQAKVIRAIDKLDKPGFGLKGVEDLLKKERKDISGAITK
;
A
#
# COMPACT_ATOMS: atom_id res chain seq x y z
N GLU A 1 5.98 8.21 17.33
CA GLU A 1 4.58 7.79 17.29
C GLU A 1 4.37 6.48 18.04
N ASN A 2 3.16 6.20 18.52
CA ASN A 2 2.90 5.02 19.31
C ASN A 2 2.77 3.77 18.42
N ILE A 3 3.46 2.68 18.78
CA ILE A 3 3.49 1.43 17.99
C ILE A 3 2.09 0.89 17.67
N GLY A 4 1.13 1.00 18.59
CA GLY A 4 -0.23 0.49 18.39
C GLY A 4 -1.00 1.10 17.21
N SER A 5 -0.53 2.20 16.62
CA SER A 5 -1.17 2.82 15.46
C SER A 5 -0.74 2.25 14.09
N PHE A 6 0.23 1.33 14.08
CA PHE A 6 0.78 0.74 12.86
C PHE A 6 0.44 -0.74 12.66
N LEU A 7 -0.15 -1.36 13.67
CA LEU A 7 -0.46 -2.78 13.64
C LEU A 7 -1.80 -3.00 12.94
N ALA A 8 -1.78 -3.35 11.65
CA ALA A 8 -2.87 -4.09 11.05
C ALA A 8 -2.75 -5.55 11.49
N GLU A 9 -3.85 -6.14 11.95
CA GLU A 9 -3.89 -7.51 12.51
C GLU A 9 -3.40 -8.61 11.54
N ASP A 10 -3.28 -8.30 10.25
CA ASP A 10 -2.97 -9.26 9.17
C ASP A 10 -1.50 -9.29 8.71
N ASP A 11 -0.61 -8.45 9.26
CA ASP A 11 0.79 -8.45 8.84
C ASP A 11 1.64 -9.41 9.66
N ALA A 12 2.22 -10.40 9.01
CA ALA A 12 3.00 -11.47 9.64
C ALA A 12 4.24 -10.98 10.43
N ASN A 13 4.70 -9.75 10.21
CA ASN A 13 5.73 -9.09 11.02
C ASN A 13 5.83 -7.57 10.77
N PRO A 14 4.79 -6.78 11.15
CA PRO A 14 4.75 -5.35 10.87
C PRO A 14 5.87 -4.57 11.56
N MET A 15 6.45 -5.13 12.63
CA MET A 15 7.51 -4.49 13.41
C MET A 15 8.89 -4.52 12.73
N SER A 16 9.13 -5.43 11.77
CA SER A 16 10.43 -5.54 11.10
C SER A 16 10.75 -4.32 10.23
N ASP A 17 9.71 -3.71 9.67
CA ASP A 17 9.83 -2.63 8.69
C ASP A 17 9.72 -1.24 9.31
N VAL A 18 9.51 -1.15 10.63
CA VAL A 18 9.37 0.08 11.39
C VAL A 18 10.61 0.34 12.24
N PHE A 19 11.17 1.55 12.17
CA PHE A 19 12.19 1.97 13.12
C PHE A 19 11.55 2.26 14.47
N SER A 20 11.93 1.49 15.49
CA SER A 20 11.43 1.65 16.85
C SER A 20 12.58 1.72 17.86
N PHE A 21 12.37 2.45 18.94
CA PHE A 21 13.29 2.54 20.09
C PHE A 21 12.51 2.73 21.38
N GLN A 22 13.17 2.43 22.49
CA GLN A 22 12.59 2.58 23.82
C GLN A 22 13.00 3.92 24.43
N ASP A 23 12.03 4.62 25.02
CA ASP A 23 12.25 5.81 25.85
C ASP A 23 11.56 5.55 27.20
N GLY A 24 12.33 5.05 28.16
CA GLY A 24 11.80 4.52 29.40
C GLY A 24 10.84 3.33 29.16
N GLU A 25 9.63 3.44 29.64
CA GLU A 25 8.59 2.42 29.42
C GLU A 25 7.82 2.58 28.09
N LYS A 26 8.11 3.66 27.35
CA LYS A 26 7.41 3.95 26.10
C LYS A 26 8.18 3.42 24.90
N SER A 27 7.47 2.76 24.01
CA SER A 27 7.96 2.36 22.70
C SER A 27 7.62 3.45 21.67
N ILE A 28 8.64 4.07 21.11
CA ILE A 28 8.52 5.16 20.13
C ILE A 28 8.93 4.63 18.77
N THR A 29 8.21 5.06 17.72
CA THR A 29 8.51 4.72 16.33
C THR A 29 8.74 5.97 15.50
N LEU A 30 9.63 5.87 14.52
CA LEU A 30 9.66 6.84 13.43
C LEU A 30 8.45 6.61 12.52
N ARG A 31 7.91 7.68 11.94
CA ARG A 31 6.73 7.59 11.06
C ARG A 31 7.04 6.77 9.80
N TYR A 32 6.24 5.76 9.55
CA TYR A 32 6.36 4.88 8.38
C TYR A 32 5.66 5.45 7.14
N ASP A 33 4.56 6.16 7.35
CA ASP A 33 3.71 6.80 6.35
C ASP A 33 3.13 8.12 6.88
N LEU A 34 2.34 8.79 6.06
CA LEU A 34 1.62 10.01 6.44
C LEU A 34 0.11 9.76 6.64
N SER A 35 -0.40 8.58 6.28
CA SER A 35 -1.82 8.22 6.38
C SER A 35 -2.23 7.87 7.79
N SER A 36 -1.38 7.14 8.55
CA SER A 36 -1.66 6.80 9.96
C SER A 36 -1.76 8.04 10.86
N PRO A 37 -0.84 9.03 10.76
CA PRO A 37 -1.00 10.31 11.45
C PRO A 37 -2.27 11.07 11.04
N LEU A 38 -2.63 11.03 9.76
CA LEU A 38 -3.87 11.64 9.27
C LEU A 38 -5.11 11.00 9.90
N ALA A 39 -5.18 9.66 9.89
CA ALA A 39 -6.31 8.94 10.47
C ALA A 39 -6.53 9.33 11.94
N ARG A 40 -5.44 9.46 12.71
CA ARG A 40 -5.48 9.92 14.10
C ARG A 40 -5.95 11.37 14.21
N PHE A 41 -5.41 12.25 13.38
CA PHE A 41 -5.82 13.66 13.34
C PHE A 41 -7.31 13.81 13.05
N VAL A 42 -7.81 13.09 12.04
CA VAL A 42 -9.24 13.10 11.67
C VAL A 42 -10.09 12.55 12.80
N ALA A 43 -9.68 11.46 13.46
CA ALA A 43 -10.43 10.89 14.57
C ALA A 43 -10.53 11.86 15.76
N GLN A 44 -9.46 12.61 16.05
CA GLN A 44 -9.42 13.56 17.16
C GLN A 44 -10.18 14.86 16.88
N ASN A 45 -10.27 15.29 15.62
CA ASN A 45 -10.84 16.58 15.21
C ASN A 45 -12.10 16.43 14.34
N ASN A 46 -12.73 15.26 14.35
CA ASN A 46 -13.86 14.94 13.48
C ASN A 46 -15.01 15.96 13.53
N GLN A 47 -15.25 16.58 14.68
CA GLN A 47 -16.32 17.57 14.87
C GLN A 47 -16.00 18.94 14.23
N GLU A 48 -14.73 19.23 14.01
CA GLU A 48 -14.25 20.54 13.51
C GLU A 48 -13.92 20.49 12.01
N LEU A 49 -13.76 19.28 11.47
CA LEU A 49 -13.41 19.10 10.08
C LEU A 49 -14.63 19.16 9.16
N PRO A 50 -14.47 19.66 7.92
CA PRO A 50 -15.55 19.64 6.93
C PRO A 50 -15.92 18.18 6.60
N SER A 51 -17.18 17.97 6.16
CA SER A 51 -17.70 16.63 5.79
C SER A 51 -16.89 15.94 4.69
N ILE A 52 -16.21 16.72 3.84
CA ILE A 52 -15.19 16.26 2.89
C ILE A 52 -13.92 17.05 3.20
N PHE A 53 -12.96 16.36 3.79
CA PHE A 53 -11.68 16.94 4.16
C PHE A 53 -10.62 16.53 3.13
N LYS A 54 -9.99 17.52 2.52
CA LYS A 54 -8.90 17.31 1.56
C LYS A 54 -7.63 17.90 2.13
N ARG A 55 -6.55 17.14 2.05
CA ARG A 55 -5.24 17.63 2.47
C ARG A 55 -4.14 17.18 1.52
N TYR A 56 -3.01 17.86 1.58
CA TYR A 56 -1.72 17.31 1.14
C TYR A 56 -0.70 17.43 2.29
N ALA A 57 0.31 16.58 2.26
CA ALA A 57 1.43 16.66 3.18
C ALA A 57 2.72 16.24 2.47
N ILE A 58 3.79 16.97 2.73
CA ILE A 58 5.13 16.69 2.19
C ILE A 58 6.08 16.58 3.37
N GLN A 59 6.50 15.34 3.70
CA GLN A 59 7.33 15.08 4.87
C GLN A 59 8.20 13.84 4.66
N ASN A 60 9.29 13.74 5.43
CA ASN A 60 10.09 12.54 5.47
C ASN A 60 9.35 11.41 6.18
N VAL A 61 9.47 10.20 5.61
CA VAL A 61 9.03 8.94 6.19
C VAL A 61 10.21 7.98 6.31
N PHE A 62 10.10 7.00 7.20
CA PHE A 62 11.20 6.14 7.60
C PHE A 62 10.77 4.69 7.52
N ARG A 63 11.48 3.89 6.71
CA ARG A 63 11.18 2.47 6.52
C ARG A 63 12.43 1.63 6.77
N ASN A 64 12.34 0.67 7.68
CA ASN A 64 13.44 -0.22 8.02
C ASN A 64 13.57 -1.36 7.00
N GLU A 65 13.37 -1.06 5.73
CA GLU A 65 13.54 -2.01 4.65
C GLU A 65 14.99 -2.10 4.20
N LYS A 66 15.31 -3.15 3.42
CA LYS A 66 16.64 -3.28 2.81
C LYS A 66 16.84 -2.17 1.79
N ALA A 67 17.84 -1.33 2.03
CA ALA A 67 18.23 -0.26 1.10
C ALA A 67 18.69 -0.84 -0.25
N GLY A 68 18.42 -0.13 -1.34
CA GLY A 68 18.80 -0.53 -2.69
C GLY A 68 18.76 0.67 -3.64
N ASN A 69 18.98 0.42 -4.94
CA ASN A 69 18.91 1.46 -5.95
C ASN A 69 17.51 2.07 -6.01
N GLY A 70 17.40 3.39 -5.74
CA GLY A 70 16.12 4.10 -5.68
C GLY A 70 15.24 3.76 -4.47
N ARG A 71 15.76 2.99 -3.49
CA ARG A 71 15.03 2.60 -2.29
C ARG A 71 15.81 3.00 -1.05
N TYR A 72 15.38 4.07 -0.43
CA TYR A 72 16.01 4.66 0.74
C TYR A 72 15.23 4.33 2.01
N ARG A 73 15.92 4.32 3.15
CA ARG A 73 15.29 4.13 4.47
C ARG A 73 14.65 5.41 5.01
N GLU A 74 15.10 6.55 4.53
CA GLU A 74 14.51 7.87 4.74
C GLU A 74 14.29 8.49 3.37
N PHE A 75 13.07 8.95 3.11
CA PHE A 75 12.73 9.64 1.88
C PHE A 75 11.54 10.58 2.09
N MET A 76 11.44 11.57 1.24
CA MET A 76 10.33 12.51 1.26
C MET A 76 9.13 11.90 0.52
N GLN A 77 7.99 11.92 1.16
CA GLN A 77 6.71 11.49 0.59
C GLN A 77 5.81 12.71 0.40
N ALA A 78 5.14 12.79 -0.74
CA ALA A 78 4.09 13.75 -1.01
C ALA A 78 2.75 12.98 -1.08
N ASP A 79 1.92 13.17 -0.07
CA ASP A 79 0.62 12.50 0.06
C ASP A 79 -0.51 13.48 -0.22
N PHE A 80 -1.52 12.98 -0.94
CA PHE A 80 -2.77 13.68 -1.20
C PHE A 80 -3.93 12.80 -0.72
N ASP A 81 -4.75 13.33 0.16
CA ASP A 81 -5.82 12.57 0.81
C ASP A 81 -7.16 13.28 0.68
N ILE A 82 -8.20 12.47 0.48
CA ILE A 82 -9.60 12.89 0.54
C ILE A 82 -10.30 12.01 1.57
N VAL A 83 -10.78 12.59 2.64
CA VAL A 83 -11.46 11.89 3.74
C VAL A 83 -12.88 12.38 3.84
N GLY A 84 -13.85 11.48 3.91
CA GLY A 84 -15.26 11.81 4.06
C GLY A 84 -16.18 10.93 3.23
N ASN A 85 -17.47 11.26 3.22
CA ASN A 85 -18.46 10.55 2.42
C ASN A 85 -18.43 11.03 0.97
N VAL A 86 -17.52 10.48 0.17
CA VAL A 86 -17.31 10.82 -1.23
C VAL A 86 -17.58 9.61 -2.14
N ASN A 87 -17.96 9.88 -3.39
CA ASN A 87 -17.99 8.83 -4.41
C ASN A 87 -16.54 8.39 -4.72
N PRO A 88 -16.17 7.11 -4.47
CA PRO A 88 -14.79 6.67 -4.65
C PRO A 88 -14.27 6.84 -6.08
N ALA A 89 -15.12 6.68 -7.10
CA ALA A 89 -14.69 6.83 -8.49
C ALA A 89 -14.35 8.30 -8.81
N GLN A 90 -15.14 9.26 -8.31
CA GLN A 90 -14.87 10.68 -8.47
C GLN A 90 -13.61 11.10 -7.71
N ALA A 91 -13.44 10.64 -6.46
CA ALA A 91 -12.25 10.91 -5.67
C ALA A 91 -10.99 10.37 -6.34
N ASN A 92 -11.02 9.14 -6.83
CA ASN A 92 -9.90 8.53 -7.55
C ASN A 92 -9.57 9.28 -8.84
N ALA A 93 -10.57 9.71 -9.61
CA ALA A 93 -10.36 10.51 -10.81
C ALA A 93 -9.71 11.87 -10.48
N GLU A 94 -10.17 12.52 -9.40
CA GLU A 94 -9.57 13.77 -8.92
C GLU A 94 -8.10 13.59 -8.53
N LEU A 95 -7.78 12.52 -7.79
CA LEU A 95 -6.40 12.20 -7.40
C LEU A 95 -5.51 11.92 -8.62
N CYS A 96 -5.99 11.16 -9.61
CA CYS A 96 -5.24 10.92 -10.85
C CYS A 96 -4.95 12.22 -11.61
N ASN A 97 -5.93 13.12 -11.67
CA ASN A 97 -5.75 14.42 -12.31
C ASN A 97 -4.74 15.29 -11.53
N LEU A 98 -4.83 15.28 -10.20
CA LEU A 98 -3.90 16.00 -9.33
C LEU A 98 -2.46 15.49 -9.51
N ILE A 99 -2.25 14.18 -9.49
CA ILE A 99 -0.93 13.57 -9.73
C ILE A 99 -0.39 13.98 -11.10
N SER A 100 -1.22 13.90 -12.15
CA SER A 100 -0.83 14.30 -13.50
C SER A 100 -0.40 15.75 -13.56
N SER A 101 -1.20 16.66 -12.99
CA SER A 101 -0.89 18.09 -12.96
C SER A 101 0.41 18.36 -12.20
N THR A 102 0.58 17.73 -11.02
CA THR A 102 1.80 17.89 -10.22
C THR A 102 3.04 17.45 -10.99
N LEU A 103 3.00 16.32 -11.71
CA LEU A 103 4.14 15.85 -12.50
C LEU A 103 4.47 16.80 -13.64
N LEU A 104 3.45 17.38 -14.29
CA LEU A 104 3.64 18.39 -15.34
C LEU A 104 4.24 19.68 -14.77
N ASP A 105 3.77 20.14 -13.62
CA ASP A 105 4.28 21.32 -12.93
C ASP A 105 5.73 21.12 -12.44
N CYS A 106 6.11 19.88 -12.13
CA CYS A 106 7.50 19.49 -11.86
C CYS A 106 8.38 19.44 -13.11
N GLY A 107 7.84 19.73 -14.29
CA GLY A 107 8.58 19.83 -15.56
C GLY A 107 8.61 18.56 -16.40
N LEU A 108 7.92 17.49 -16.01
CA LEU A 108 7.79 16.31 -16.86
C LEU A 108 6.84 16.60 -18.04
N LYS A 109 7.09 15.97 -19.19
CA LYS A 109 6.19 16.00 -20.33
C LYS A 109 5.18 14.86 -20.27
N LYS A 110 4.07 14.99 -21.00
CA LYS A 110 2.98 13.98 -21.01
C LYS A 110 3.41 12.58 -21.47
N ASP A 111 4.46 12.48 -22.23
CA ASP A 111 5.03 11.23 -22.74
C ASP A 111 6.11 10.62 -21.85
N GLN A 112 6.45 11.29 -20.73
CA GLN A 112 7.50 10.85 -19.80
C GLN A 112 6.96 10.11 -18.56
N PHE A 113 5.64 10.04 -18.40
CA PHE A 113 5.03 9.28 -17.29
C PHE A 113 3.73 8.61 -17.70
N THR A 114 3.37 7.60 -16.96
CA THR A 114 2.08 6.89 -17.11
C THR A 114 1.47 6.69 -15.73
N ILE A 115 0.18 6.98 -15.61
CA ILE A 115 -0.59 6.70 -14.39
C ILE A 115 -1.31 5.36 -14.59
N ASN A 116 -0.87 4.34 -13.85
CA ASN A 116 -1.51 3.03 -13.87
C ASN A 116 -2.59 2.96 -12.79
N ILE A 117 -3.81 2.63 -13.19
CA ILE A 117 -4.95 2.47 -12.29
C ILE A 117 -5.28 0.99 -12.20
N SER A 118 -5.30 0.45 -10.98
CA SER A 118 -5.71 -0.93 -10.71
C SER A 118 -6.94 -0.96 -9.82
N ASN A 119 -7.84 -1.91 -10.09
CA ASN A 119 -8.99 -2.15 -9.25
C ASN A 119 -8.93 -3.57 -8.68
N ARG A 120 -8.76 -3.67 -7.36
CA ARG A 120 -8.67 -4.95 -6.65
C ARG A 120 -9.89 -5.85 -6.90
N LYS A 121 -11.08 -5.28 -7.17
CA LYS A 121 -12.29 -6.04 -7.49
C LYS A 121 -12.15 -6.89 -8.77
N ILE A 122 -11.31 -6.47 -9.73
CA ILE A 122 -11.05 -7.25 -10.93
C ILE A 122 -10.29 -8.53 -10.56
N VAL A 123 -9.24 -8.38 -9.75
CA VAL A 123 -8.45 -9.53 -9.26
C VAL A 123 -9.31 -10.43 -8.38
N GLN A 124 -10.15 -9.84 -7.51
CA GLN A 124 -11.07 -10.61 -6.67
C GLN A 124 -12.08 -11.40 -7.52
N GLY A 125 -12.69 -10.79 -8.55
CA GLY A 125 -13.59 -11.49 -9.45
C GLY A 125 -12.94 -12.67 -10.17
N LEU A 126 -11.67 -12.56 -10.57
CA LEU A 126 -10.92 -13.68 -11.14
C LEU A 126 -10.65 -14.78 -10.10
N ILE A 127 -10.32 -14.41 -8.86
CA ILE A 127 -10.11 -15.35 -7.76
C ILE A 127 -11.39 -16.14 -7.45
N ASP A 128 -12.53 -15.45 -7.44
CA ASP A 128 -13.83 -16.04 -7.16
C ASP A 128 -14.27 -16.98 -8.31
N ASP A 129 -14.08 -16.57 -9.57
CA ASP A 129 -14.35 -17.38 -10.76
C ASP A 129 -13.49 -18.67 -10.78
N LEU A 130 -12.23 -18.54 -10.42
CA LEU A 130 -11.31 -19.67 -10.31
C LEU A 130 -11.53 -20.50 -9.03
N LYS A 131 -12.50 -20.15 -8.18
CA LYS A 131 -12.84 -20.85 -6.93
C LYS A 131 -11.64 -21.07 -6.01
N ILE A 132 -10.77 -20.07 -5.91
CA ILE A 132 -9.60 -20.12 -5.05
C ILE A 132 -10.09 -19.99 -3.60
N SER A 133 -9.69 -20.95 -2.75
CA SER A 133 -10.07 -20.99 -1.34
C SER A 133 -9.53 -19.77 -0.57
N GLU A 134 -10.27 -19.27 0.42
CA GLU A 134 -9.97 -18.04 1.16
C GLU A 134 -8.57 -18.02 1.75
N ASP A 135 -8.11 -19.16 2.32
CA ASP A 135 -6.78 -19.33 2.90
C ASP A 135 -5.63 -19.12 1.89
N LYS A 136 -5.92 -19.19 0.58
CA LYS A 136 -4.94 -19.04 -0.51
C LYS A 136 -5.05 -17.73 -1.26
N GLN A 137 -6.17 -17.02 -1.15
CA GLN A 137 -6.40 -15.77 -1.88
C GLN A 137 -5.31 -14.73 -1.61
N ALA A 138 -4.94 -14.51 -0.34
CA ALA A 138 -3.89 -13.58 0.03
C ALA A 138 -2.52 -13.94 -0.60
N LYS A 139 -2.20 -15.23 -0.71
CA LYS A 139 -0.95 -15.70 -1.32
C LYS A 139 -0.94 -15.47 -2.83
N VAL A 140 -2.08 -15.71 -3.50
CA VAL A 140 -2.25 -15.46 -4.94
C VAL A 140 -2.10 -13.97 -5.24
N ILE A 141 -2.76 -13.10 -4.48
CA ILE A 141 -2.63 -11.64 -4.62
C ILE A 141 -1.18 -11.21 -4.44
N ARG A 142 -0.50 -11.66 -3.37
CA ARG A 142 0.92 -11.37 -3.13
C ARG A 142 1.85 -11.88 -4.25
N ALA A 143 1.49 -12.97 -4.92
CA ALA A 143 2.24 -13.46 -6.06
C ALA A 143 2.06 -12.54 -7.28
N ILE A 144 0.83 -12.11 -7.55
CA ILE A 144 0.50 -11.18 -8.65
C ILE A 144 1.18 -9.83 -8.43
N ASP A 145 1.20 -9.30 -7.21
CA ASP A 145 1.85 -8.03 -6.85
C ASP A 145 3.37 -8.01 -7.09
N LYS A 146 3.96 -9.18 -7.35
CA LYS A 146 5.37 -9.28 -7.70
C LYS A 146 5.64 -9.20 -9.21
N LEU A 147 4.59 -9.13 -10.03
CA LEU A 147 4.72 -9.15 -11.50
C LEU A 147 5.68 -8.07 -12.02
N ASP A 148 5.55 -6.86 -11.49
CA ASP A 148 6.34 -5.70 -11.91
C ASP A 148 7.69 -5.55 -11.17
N LYS A 149 8.02 -6.50 -10.27
CA LYS A 149 9.31 -6.45 -9.57
C LYS A 149 10.45 -6.84 -10.50
N PRO A 150 11.56 -6.06 -10.52
CA PRO A 150 12.73 -6.38 -11.33
C PRO A 150 13.24 -7.80 -11.08
N GLY A 151 13.44 -8.56 -12.16
CA GLY A 151 13.93 -9.94 -12.09
C GLY A 151 12.88 -10.99 -11.75
N PHE A 152 11.63 -10.62 -11.54
CA PHE A 152 10.55 -11.56 -11.24
C PHE A 152 9.69 -11.87 -12.46
N GLY A 153 8.98 -10.90 -13.00
CA GLY A 153 8.15 -11.00 -14.20
C GLY A 153 7.11 -12.12 -14.17
N LEU A 154 6.49 -12.39 -15.31
CA LEU A 154 5.47 -13.44 -15.46
C LEU A 154 5.95 -14.83 -15.02
N LYS A 155 7.18 -15.19 -15.36
CA LYS A 155 7.75 -16.50 -15.02
C LYS A 155 7.89 -16.68 -13.51
N GLY A 156 8.36 -15.67 -12.80
CA GLY A 156 8.47 -15.71 -11.34
C GLY A 156 7.12 -15.83 -10.65
N VAL A 157 6.10 -15.14 -11.15
CA VAL A 157 4.71 -15.25 -10.64
C VAL A 157 4.17 -16.65 -10.92
N GLU A 158 4.35 -17.16 -12.13
CA GLU A 158 3.92 -18.51 -12.52
C GLU A 158 4.56 -19.60 -11.64
N ASP A 159 5.86 -19.49 -11.35
CA ASP A 159 6.58 -20.43 -10.50
C ASP A 159 6.08 -20.39 -9.05
N LEU A 160 5.76 -19.20 -8.52
CA LEU A 160 5.13 -19.08 -7.20
C LEU A 160 3.74 -19.72 -7.17
N LEU A 161 2.90 -19.44 -8.16
CA LEU A 161 1.55 -20.00 -8.24
C LEU A 161 1.58 -21.52 -8.44
N LYS A 162 2.53 -22.05 -9.20
CA LYS A 162 2.75 -23.52 -9.34
C LYS A 162 3.19 -24.16 -8.04
N LYS A 163 4.01 -23.50 -7.24
CA LYS A 163 4.41 -23.98 -5.91
C LYS A 163 3.20 -24.08 -4.99
N GLU A 164 2.36 -23.06 -4.94
CA GLU A 164 1.11 -23.09 -4.17
C GLU A 164 0.13 -24.15 -4.68
N ARG A 165 0.06 -24.39 -6.02
CA ARG A 165 -0.79 -25.42 -6.63
C ARG A 165 -0.33 -26.84 -6.30
N LYS A 166 0.97 -27.11 -6.16
CA LYS A 166 1.47 -28.42 -5.73
C LYS A 166 1.00 -28.78 -4.32
N ASP A 167 0.88 -27.79 -3.44
CA ASP A 167 0.30 -28.00 -2.12
C ASP A 167 -1.21 -28.33 -2.18
N ILE A 168 -1.90 -27.89 -3.26
CA ILE A 168 -3.31 -28.21 -3.52
C ILE A 168 -3.49 -29.59 -4.13
N SER A 169 -2.66 -29.98 -5.10
CA SER A 169 -2.78 -31.28 -5.78
C SER A 169 -2.47 -32.46 -4.86
N GLY A 170 -1.61 -32.26 -3.86
CA GLY A 170 -1.34 -33.26 -2.82
C GLY A 170 -2.52 -33.52 -1.87
N ALA A 171 -3.53 -32.62 -1.84
CA ALA A 171 -4.74 -32.78 -1.04
C ALA A 171 -5.90 -33.43 -1.81
N ILE A 172 -5.84 -33.46 -3.14
CA ILE A 172 -6.90 -34.04 -4.02
C ILE A 172 -6.63 -35.53 -4.31
N THR A 173 -5.41 -36.02 -4.05
CA THR A 173 -5.00 -37.41 -4.25
C THR A 173 -4.99 -38.23 -2.95
N LYS A 174 -5.64 -37.78 -1.92
CA LYS A 174 -6.05 -38.51 -0.72
C LYS A 174 -7.57 -38.47 -0.63
#